data_4939eb1ba87dd139757f5a22b9a125c2
#
_entry.id   4939eb1ba87dd139757f5a22b9a125c2
#
_cell.length_a   1.000
_cell.length_b   1.000
_cell.length_c   1.000
_cell.angle_alpha   90.00
_cell.angle_beta   90.00
_cell.angle_gamma   90.00
#
_symmetry.space_group_name_H-M   'P 1'
#
loop_
_entity.id
_entity.type
_entity.pdbx_description
1 polymer ?
#
loop_
_entity_poly.entity_id
_entity_poly.type
_entity_poly.pdbx_seq_one_letter_code
_entity_poly.pdbx_strand_id
1 'polypeptide(L)'
;AFGKLQGTLTSQLSVDFELGGKTEKMPMPALINLRSHPDEATRRRGYEAENIAWEAVKETLVACMNGVKGETLTLDKKRGREDAIHASIDFARMDRKTLNAMLDAMKDSFPMFQKYFKHKAKLIGKEKLAWWDISAPMGKTDKVYSFEEARDFIVSNFNKFSPELGAFAKRAFDNNWIDAEQRDGKRGGAFCMGVAGVKESRILSNFDGSFDQVSTLAHELGHA
;
A
#
# COMPACT_ATOMS: atom_id res chain seq x y z
N ALA A 1 -19.25 -10.20 4.81
CA ALA A 1 -19.11 -11.27 3.82
C ALA A 1 -18.34 -10.79 2.57
N PHE A 2 -18.78 -9.75 1.87
CA PHE A 2 -18.22 -9.29 0.58
C PHE A 2 -16.76 -8.82 0.66
N GLY A 3 -16.34 -8.13 1.73
CA GLY A 3 -14.94 -7.74 1.91
C GLY A 3 -14.01 -8.94 2.08
N LYS A 4 -14.47 -10.02 2.76
CA LYS A 4 -13.71 -11.26 2.85
C LYS A 4 -13.62 -11.95 1.49
N LEU A 5 -14.71 -12.00 0.73
CA LEU A 5 -14.71 -12.58 -0.61
C LEU A 5 -13.74 -11.82 -1.55
N GLN A 6 -13.76 -10.49 -1.53
CA GLN A 6 -12.80 -9.66 -2.27
C GLN A 6 -11.36 -10.03 -1.88
N GLY A 7 -11.05 -10.07 -0.58
CA GLY A 7 -9.70 -10.41 -0.11
C GLY A 7 -9.27 -11.83 -0.49
N THR A 8 -10.16 -12.82 -0.42
CA THR A 8 -9.87 -14.19 -0.85
C THR A 8 -9.61 -14.26 -2.35
N LEU A 9 -10.47 -13.64 -3.16
CA LEU A 9 -10.33 -13.64 -4.61
C LEU A 9 -9.01 -12.99 -5.04
N THR A 10 -8.70 -11.81 -4.53
CA THR A 10 -7.50 -11.05 -4.92
C THR A 10 -6.21 -11.69 -4.43
N SER A 11 -6.21 -12.39 -3.28
CA SER A 11 -5.04 -13.09 -2.77
C SER A 11 -4.70 -14.37 -3.56
N GLN A 12 -5.64 -14.92 -4.30
CA GLN A 12 -5.44 -16.10 -5.15
C GLN A 12 -5.00 -15.77 -6.58
N LEU A 13 -5.03 -14.48 -6.95
CA LEU A 13 -4.60 -14.07 -8.28
C LEU A 13 -3.09 -14.15 -8.41
N SER A 14 -2.67 -14.73 -9.52
CA SER A 14 -1.29 -14.79 -9.95
C SER A 14 -1.22 -14.70 -11.47
N VAL A 15 -0.10 -14.25 -12.01
CA VAL A 15 0.12 -14.03 -13.44
C VAL A 15 1.43 -14.70 -13.83
N ASP A 16 1.45 -15.39 -14.98
CA ASP A 16 2.70 -15.83 -15.56
C ASP A 16 3.43 -14.60 -16.12
N PHE A 17 4.56 -14.27 -15.53
CA PHE A 17 5.32 -13.07 -15.84
C PHE A 17 6.79 -13.38 -16.13
N GLU A 18 7.31 -12.85 -17.23
CA GLU A 18 8.71 -13.00 -17.59
C GLU A 18 9.55 -11.91 -16.95
N LEU A 19 10.47 -12.31 -16.07
CA LEU A 19 11.46 -11.42 -15.45
C LEU A 19 12.85 -12.05 -15.57
N GLY A 20 13.84 -11.28 -16.07
CA GLY A 20 15.20 -11.77 -16.22
C GLY A 20 15.35 -12.98 -17.16
N GLY A 21 14.48 -13.13 -18.17
CA GLY A 21 14.50 -14.23 -19.14
C GLY A 21 13.87 -15.55 -18.62
N LYS A 22 13.23 -15.52 -17.47
CA LYS A 22 12.48 -16.65 -16.91
C LYS A 22 11.02 -16.27 -16.73
N THR A 23 10.11 -17.15 -17.16
CA THR A 23 8.68 -17.00 -16.89
C THR A 23 8.35 -17.75 -15.62
N GLU A 24 7.83 -17.04 -14.65
CA GLU A 24 7.42 -17.59 -13.35
C GLU A 24 6.01 -17.14 -13.02
N LYS A 25 5.29 -17.97 -12.25
CA LYS A 25 3.99 -17.61 -11.71
C LYS A 25 4.17 -16.60 -10.57
N MET A 26 3.80 -15.35 -10.84
CA MET A 26 3.99 -14.24 -9.92
C MET A 26 2.70 -13.90 -9.20
N PRO A 27 2.64 -13.90 -7.86
CA PRO A 27 1.48 -13.45 -7.11
C PRO A 27 1.27 -11.94 -7.29
N MET A 28 0.01 -11.47 -7.20
CA MET A 28 -0.33 -10.07 -7.42
C MET A 28 0.49 -9.08 -6.58
N PRO A 29 0.80 -9.32 -5.29
CA PRO A 29 1.65 -8.40 -4.54
C PRO A 29 3.04 -8.19 -5.15
N ALA A 30 3.67 -9.27 -5.64
CA ALA A 30 4.98 -9.19 -6.28
C ALA A 30 4.90 -8.45 -7.63
N LEU A 31 3.86 -8.73 -8.44
CA LEU A 31 3.61 -8.03 -9.69
C LEU A 31 3.41 -6.51 -9.46
N ILE A 32 2.63 -6.13 -8.46
CA ILE A 32 2.38 -4.73 -8.10
C ILE A 32 3.68 -4.02 -7.67
N ASN A 33 4.56 -4.70 -6.96
CA ASN A 33 5.84 -4.14 -6.53
C ASN A 33 6.77 -3.80 -7.71
N LEU A 34 6.56 -4.39 -8.90
CA LEU A 34 7.30 -3.99 -10.11
C LEU A 34 7.12 -2.52 -10.51
N ARG A 35 6.15 -1.80 -9.91
CA ARG A 35 6.00 -0.34 -10.08
C ARG A 35 7.24 0.45 -9.68
N SER A 36 8.03 -0.08 -8.76
CA SER A 36 9.30 0.51 -8.29
C SER A 36 10.54 -0.06 -8.99
N HIS A 37 10.37 -0.93 -10.00
CA HIS A 37 11.50 -1.51 -10.73
C HIS A 37 12.29 -0.43 -11.48
N PRO A 38 13.64 -0.46 -11.51
CA PRO A 38 14.43 0.57 -12.17
C PRO A 38 14.22 0.57 -13.70
N ASP A 39 14.03 -0.61 -14.32
CA ASP A 39 13.77 -0.71 -15.74
C ASP A 39 12.33 -0.33 -16.12
N GLU A 40 12.18 0.63 -17.02
CA GLU A 40 10.87 1.13 -17.46
C GLU A 40 10.05 0.07 -18.20
N ALA A 41 10.67 -0.74 -19.04
CA ALA A 41 9.95 -1.76 -19.80
C ALA A 41 9.33 -2.80 -18.86
N THR A 42 10.04 -3.14 -17.79
CA THR A 42 9.54 -4.03 -16.74
C THR A 42 8.38 -3.40 -15.98
N ARG A 43 8.47 -2.13 -15.58
CA ARG A 43 7.35 -1.42 -14.92
C ARG A 43 6.11 -1.41 -15.80
N ARG A 44 6.27 -1.08 -17.08
CA ARG A 44 5.16 -1.03 -18.04
C ARG A 44 4.51 -2.39 -18.24
N ARG A 45 5.30 -3.45 -18.49
CA ARG A 45 4.77 -4.81 -18.65
C ARG A 45 4.06 -5.28 -17.37
N GLY A 46 4.61 -4.97 -16.19
CA GLY A 46 3.96 -5.27 -14.91
C GLY A 46 2.60 -4.58 -14.78
N TYR A 47 2.51 -3.31 -15.14
CA TYR A 47 1.25 -2.55 -15.15
C TYR A 47 0.22 -3.14 -16.15
N GLU A 48 0.66 -3.49 -17.37
CA GLU A 48 -0.22 -4.08 -18.38
C GLU A 48 -0.73 -5.47 -17.92
N ALA A 49 0.14 -6.30 -17.37
CA ALA A 49 -0.23 -7.61 -16.82
C ALA A 49 -1.18 -7.50 -15.60
N GLU A 50 -0.95 -6.53 -14.73
CA GLU A 50 -1.83 -6.22 -13.59
C GLU A 50 -3.24 -5.89 -14.08
N ASN A 51 -3.38 -5.02 -15.09
CA ASN A 51 -4.69 -4.63 -15.63
C ASN A 51 -5.44 -5.82 -16.26
N ILE A 52 -4.73 -6.69 -16.98
CA ILE A 52 -5.32 -7.91 -17.56
C ILE A 52 -5.85 -8.83 -16.45
N ALA A 53 -5.07 -9.00 -15.38
CA ALA A 53 -5.47 -9.84 -14.24
C ALA A 53 -6.72 -9.28 -13.54
N TRP A 54 -6.81 -7.97 -13.35
CA TRP A 54 -7.98 -7.33 -12.75
C TRP A 54 -9.22 -7.44 -13.64
N GLU A 55 -9.07 -7.31 -14.95
CA GLU A 55 -10.19 -7.44 -15.87
C GLU A 55 -10.78 -8.86 -15.83
N ALA A 56 -9.97 -9.89 -15.63
CA ALA A 56 -10.45 -11.28 -15.54
C ALA A 56 -11.38 -11.55 -14.32
N VAL A 57 -11.28 -10.75 -13.26
CA VAL A 57 -12.09 -10.92 -12.04
C VAL A 57 -13.04 -9.75 -11.77
N LYS A 58 -13.11 -8.80 -12.68
CA LYS A 58 -13.85 -7.55 -12.56
C LYS A 58 -15.30 -7.74 -12.15
N GLU A 59 -16.03 -8.62 -12.80
CA GLU A 59 -17.47 -8.83 -12.51
C GLU A 59 -17.70 -9.27 -11.06
N THR A 60 -16.86 -10.16 -10.54
CA THR A 60 -16.95 -10.62 -9.15
C THR A 60 -16.60 -9.49 -8.18
N LEU A 61 -15.59 -8.67 -8.50
CA LEU A 61 -15.21 -7.51 -7.69
C LEU A 61 -16.30 -6.44 -7.69
N VAL A 62 -16.96 -6.20 -8.83
CA VAL A 62 -18.10 -5.30 -8.95
C VAL A 62 -19.26 -5.80 -8.07
N ALA A 63 -19.55 -7.10 -8.07
CA ALA A 63 -20.60 -7.67 -7.20
C ALA A 63 -20.25 -7.49 -5.71
N CYS A 64 -18.97 -7.69 -5.33
CA CYS A 64 -18.52 -7.42 -3.96
C CYS A 64 -18.70 -5.95 -3.56
N MET A 65 -18.31 -5.02 -4.43
CA MET A 65 -18.45 -3.60 -4.18
C MET A 65 -19.93 -3.18 -4.06
N ASN A 66 -20.77 -3.64 -4.97
CA ASN A 66 -22.21 -3.36 -4.92
C ASN A 66 -22.85 -3.91 -3.64
N GLY A 67 -22.45 -5.10 -3.18
CA GLY A 67 -22.91 -5.66 -1.93
C GLY A 67 -22.55 -4.78 -0.71
N VAL A 68 -21.29 -4.35 -0.60
CA VAL A 68 -20.84 -3.46 0.49
C VAL A 68 -21.53 -2.10 0.42
N LYS A 69 -21.57 -1.48 -0.77
CA LYS A 69 -22.19 -0.16 -0.94
C LYS A 69 -23.69 -0.18 -0.71
N GLY A 70 -24.38 -1.20 -1.20
CA GLY A 70 -25.83 -1.37 -0.99
C GLY A 70 -26.20 -1.52 0.49
N GLU A 71 -25.44 -2.33 1.23
CA GLU A 71 -25.61 -2.47 2.68
C GLU A 71 -25.37 -1.13 3.39
N THR A 72 -24.24 -0.46 3.10
CA THR A 72 -23.87 0.83 3.72
C THR A 72 -24.96 1.86 3.48
N LEU A 73 -25.39 2.07 2.24
CA LEU A 73 -26.43 3.05 1.89
C LEU A 73 -27.76 2.75 2.58
N THR A 74 -28.14 1.47 2.67
CA THR A 74 -29.37 1.05 3.34
C THR A 74 -29.31 1.36 4.85
N LEU A 75 -28.18 1.06 5.51
CA LEU A 75 -28.01 1.32 6.93
C LEU A 75 -27.92 2.82 7.22
N ASP A 76 -27.22 3.59 6.38
CA ASP A 76 -27.10 5.03 6.54
C ASP A 76 -28.45 5.72 6.43
N LYS A 77 -29.28 5.33 5.44
CA LYS A 77 -30.65 5.81 5.33
C LYS A 77 -31.49 5.48 6.55
N LYS A 78 -31.39 4.24 7.06
CA LYS A 78 -32.15 3.81 8.25
C LYS A 78 -31.69 4.52 9.54
N ARG A 79 -30.44 4.94 9.59
CA ARG A 79 -29.86 5.70 10.73
C ARG A 79 -30.08 7.21 10.62
N GLY A 80 -30.75 7.69 9.58
CA GLY A 80 -31.01 9.11 9.35
C GLY A 80 -29.74 9.91 9.01
N ARG A 81 -28.73 9.27 8.41
CA ARG A 81 -27.53 9.96 7.98
C ARG A 81 -27.79 10.80 6.73
N GLU A 82 -27.22 11.99 6.70
CA GLU A 82 -27.44 12.97 5.61
C GLU A 82 -26.88 12.52 4.27
N ASP A 83 -25.70 11.89 4.30
CA ASP A 83 -24.99 11.42 3.11
C ASP A 83 -24.03 10.26 3.44
N ALA A 84 -23.35 9.75 2.41
CA ALA A 84 -22.42 8.63 2.53
C ALA A 84 -21.14 8.94 3.33
N ILE A 85 -20.82 10.22 3.60
CA ILE A 85 -19.64 10.66 4.35
C ILE A 85 -19.94 10.78 5.84
N HIS A 86 -21.21 10.97 6.20
CA HIS A 86 -21.62 11.21 7.60
C HIS A 86 -21.11 10.11 8.54
N ALA A 87 -21.18 8.85 8.13
CA ALA A 87 -20.64 7.74 8.91
C ALA A 87 -19.14 7.85 9.20
N SER A 88 -18.37 8.30 8.23
CA SER A 88 -16.92 8.47 8.36
C SER A 88 -16.59 9.65 9.28
N ILE A 89 -17.37 10.71 9.22
CA ILE A 89 -17.25 11.87 10.12
C ILE A 89 -17.50 11.45 11.56
N ASP A 90 -18.61 10.74 11.82
CA ASP A 90 -18.95 10.21 13.14
C ASP A 90 -17.84 9.29 13.68
N PHE A 91 -17.36 8.36 12.86
CA PHE A 91 -16.30 7.42 13.24
C PHE A 91 -14.99 8.14 13.58
N ALA A 92 -14.61 9.15 12.79
CA ALA A 92 -13.43 9.97 13.02
C ALA A 92 -13.61 10.98 14.18
N ARG A 93 -14.83 11.10 14.74
CA ARG A 93 -15.19 12.09 15.80
C ARG A 93 -14.79 13.51 15.44
N MET A 94 -14.99 13.88 14.18
CA MET A 94 -14.75 15.22 13.66
C MET A 94 -16.07 15.88 13.25
N ASP A 95 -16.03 17.15 12.94
CA ASP A 95 -17.13 17.85 12.29
C ASP A 95 -16.88 18.04 10.79
N ARG A 96 -17.93 18.36 10.04
CA ARG A 96 -17.88 18.58 8.59
C ARG A 96 -17.01 19.77 8.21
N LYS A 97 -16.94 20.80 9.05
CA LYS A 97 -16.10 21.98 8.82
C LYS A 97 -14.62 21.61 8.83
N THR A 98 -14.21 20.79 9.78
CA THR A 98 -12.84 20.26 9.87
C THR A 98 -12.49 19.40 8.66
N LEU A 99 -13.40 18.49 8.24
CA LEU A 99 -13.21 17.71 7.02
C LEU A 99 -13.05 18.59 5.79
N ASN A 100 -13.93 19.58 5.61
CA ASN A 100 -13.86 20.48 4.46
C ASN A 100 -12.57 21.30 4.45
N ALA A 101 -12.14 21.83 5.61
CA ALA A 101 -10.88 22.56 5.72
C ALA A 101 -9.67 21.67 5.34
N MET A 102 -9.66 20.42 5.76
CA MET A 102 -8.63 19.46 5.36
C MET A 102 -8.65 19.20 3.85
N LEU A 103 -9.82 18.96 3.26
CA LEU A 103 -9.96 18.70 1.82
C LEU A 103 -9.57 19.94 0.99
N ASP A 104 -9.89 21.13 1.46
CA ASP A 104 -9.52 22.39 0.77
C ASP A 104 -8.01 22.61 0.83
N ALA A 105 -7.36 22.40 1.98
CA ALA A 105 -5.90 22.43 2.09
C ALA A 105 -5.22 21.42 1.16
N MET A 106 -5.78 20.21 1.01
CA MET A 106 -5.29 19.21 0.05
C MET A 106 -5.41 19.69 -1.39
N LYS A 107 -6.56 20.28 -1.79
CA LYS A 107 -6.76 20.83 -3.13
C LYS A 107 -5.81 21.98 -3.41
N ASP A 108 -5.60 22.88 -2.45
CA ASP A 108 -4.68 24.01 -2.56
C ASP A 108 -3.22 23.55 -2.76
N SER A 109 -2.90 22.35 -2.29
CA SER A 109 -1.57 21.71 -2.48
C SER A 109 -1.38 21.09 -3.87
N PHE A 110 -2.43 20.84 -4.66
CA PHE A 110 -2.31 20.15 -5.95
C PHE A 110 -1.33 20.83 -6.94
N PRO A 111 -1.26 22.17 -7.06
CA PRO A 111 -0.29 22.80 -7.96
C PRO A 111 1.17 22.45 -7.60
N MET A 112 1.48 22.29 -6.31
CA MET A 112 2.79 21.87 -5.85
C MET A 112 3.09 20.43 -6.29
N PHE A 113 2.17 19.49 -6.10
CA PHE A 113 2.33 18.11 -6.54
C PHE A 113 2.40 17.98 -8.06
N GLN A 114 1.61 18.76 -8.80
CA GLN A 114 1.69 18.81 -10.26
C GLN A 114 3.07 19.31 -10.73
N LYS A 115 3.65 20.31 -10.05
CA LYS A 115 5.00 20.81 -10.32
C LYS A 115 6.05 19.71 -10.05
N TYR A 116 5.90 18.98 -8.94
CA TYR A 116 6.76 17.84 -8.61
C TYR A 116 6.71 16.78 -9.71
N PHE A 117 5.52 16.33 -10.14
CA PHE A 117 5.41 15.31 -11.19
C PHE A 117 5.94 15.75 -12.54
N LYS A 118 5.75 17.02 -12.92
CA LYS A 118 6.37 17.60 -14.11
C LYS A 118 7.90 17.60 -14.02
N HIS A 119 8.45 17.89 -12.84
CA HIS A 119 9.89 17.85 -12.63
C HIS A 119 10.42 16.41 -12.66
N LYS A 120 9.73 15.48 -12.01
CA LYS A 120 10.05 14.05 -12.05
C LYS A 120 10.06 13.52 -13.48
N ALA A 121 9.07 13.85 -14.31
CA ALA A 121 9.04 13.46 -15.70
C ALA A 121 10.32 13.91 -16.45
N LYS A 122 10.72 15.18 -16.29
CA LYS A 122 11.95 15.70 -16.89
C LYS A 122 13.21 14.96 -16.45
N LEU A 123 13.30 14.63 -15.14
CA LEU A 123 14.46 13.91 -14.59
C LEU A 123 14.61 12.51 -15.15
N ILE A 124 13.51 11.84 -15.51
CA ILE A 124 13.54 10.53 -16.18
C ILE A 124 13.48 10.63 -17.71
N GLY A 125 13.70 11.84 -18.27
CA GLY A 125 13.79 12.05 -19.73
C GLY A 125 12.46 12.05 -20.47
N LYS A 126 11.34 12.37 -19.79
CA LYS A 126 9.98 12.35 -20.36
C LYS A 126 9.30 13.72 -20.34
N GLU A 127 8.40 13.95 -21.28
CA GLU A 127 7.53 15.12 -21.28
C GLU A 127 6.43 15.01 -20.21
N LYS A 128 5.86 13.81 -20.05
CA LYS A 128 4.80 13.48 -19.10
C LYS A 128 5.09 12.15 -18.43
N LEU A 129 4.70 12.00 -17.16
CA LEU A 129 4.73 10.71 -16.48
C LEU A 129 3.62 9.81 -17.02
N ALA A 130 3.98 8.59 -17.41
CA ALA A 130 3.03 7.52 -17.55
C ALA A 130 2.63 6.99 -16.16
N TRP A 131 1.51 6.27 -16.08
CA TRP A 131 1.04 5.72 -14.81
C TRP A 131 2.08 4.81 -14.13
N TRP A 132 2.77 3.97 -14.91
CA TRP A 132 3.84 3.08 -14.43
C TRP A 132 5.13 3.79 -14.03
N ASP A 133 5.25 5.10 -14.28
CA ASP A 133 6.42 5.89 -13.90
C ASP A 133 6.23 6.66 -12.59
N ILE A 134 5.02 6.70 -12.03
CA ILE A 134 4.72 7.44 -10.81
C ILE A 134 5.63 6.99 -9.66
N SER A 135 5.84 5.69 -9.50
CA SER A 135 6.71 5.09 -8.48
C SER A 135 8.13 4.79 -8.97
N ALA A 136 8.47 5.17 -10.21
CA ALA A 136 9.82 4.97 -10.73
C ALA A 136 10.88 5.57 -9.80
N PRO A 137 11.97 4.84 -9.48
CA PRO A 137 13.02 5.34 -8.61
C PRO A 137 13.70 6.55 -9.23
N MET A 138 14.09 7.51 -8.38
CA MET A 138 14.82 8.70 -8.75
C MET A 138 16.29 8.51 -8.40
N GLY A 139 17.14 8.61 -9.41
CA GLY A 139 18.58 8.35 -9.25
C GLY A 139 18.93 6.88 -9.49
N LYS A 140 20.20 6.55 -9.27
CA LYS A 140 20.71 5.19 -9.38
C LYS A 140 21.05 4.67 -8.00
N THR A 141 20.33 3.67 -7.56
CA THR A 141 20.69 2.87 -6.40
C THR A 141 20.41 1.41 -6.75
N ASP A 142 21.45 0.59 -6.67
CA ASP A 142 21.34 -0.85 -6.84
C ASP A 142 21.20 -1.55 -5.49
N LYS A 143 20.99 -0.75 -4.41
CA LYS A 143 20.88 -1.31 -3.07
C LYS A 143 19.54 -2.00 -2.88
N VAL A 144 19.63 -3.29 -2.66
CA VAL A 144 18.55 -4.15 -2.17
C VAL A 144 18.85 -4.41 -0.70
N TYR A 145 17.89 -4.16 0.16
CA TYR A 145 18.01 -4.40 1.61
C TYR A 145 17.59 -5.83 1.92
N SER A 146 18.39 -6.55 2.68
CA SER A 146 17.90 -7.74 3.37
C SER A 146 16.89 -7.33 4.44
N PHE A 147 16.11 -8.28 4.94
CA PHE A 147 15.16 -7.98 6.02
C PHE A 147 15.89 -7.53 7.30
N GLU A 148 17.05 -8.11 7.59
CA GLU A 148 17.92 -7.73 8.70
C GLU A 148 18.50 -6.33 8.53
N GLU A 149 18.97 -5.97 7.33
CA GLU A 149 19.42 -4.61 7.04
C GLU A 149 18.29 -3.58 7.17
N ALA A 150 17.07 -3.92 6.74
CA ALA A 150 15.90 -3.08 6.91
C ALA A 150 15.56 -2.89 8.39
N ARG A 151 15.58 -3.97 9.19
CA ARG A 151 15.44 -3.92 10.66
C ARG A 151 16.43 -2.95 11.27
N ASP A 152 17.70 -3.14 10.98
CA ASP A 152 18.78 -2.35 11.61
C ASP A 152 18.69 -0.87 11.21
N PHE A 153 18.33 -0.60 9.95
CA PHE A 153 18.10 0.75 9.46
C PHE A 153 16.91 1.42 10.18
N ILE A 154 15.77 0.73 10.29
CA ILE A 154 14.56 1.26 10.94
C ILE A 154 14.82 1.48 12.43
N VAL A 155 15.34 0.47 13.15
CA VAL A 155 15.60 0.57 14.58
C VAL A 155 16.59 1.68 14.90
N SER A 156 17.67 1.80 14.11
CA SER A 156 18.66 2.87 14.29
C SER A 156 18.06 4.27 14.10
N ASN A 157 17.21 4.46 13.07
CA ASN A 157 16.59 5.76 12.82
C ASN A 157 15.49 6.09 13.84
N PHE A 158 14.71 5.11 14.28
CA PHE A 158 13.73 5.29 15.34
C PHE A 158 14.41 5.65 16.68
N ASN A 159 15.55 5.02 17.01
CA ASN A 159 16.34 5.37 18.19
C ASN A 159 16.87 6.81 18.17
N LYS A 160 17.21 7.36 16.99
CA LYS A 160 17.66 8.76 16.88
C LYS A 160 16.54 9.75 17.21
N PHE A 161 15.28 9.36 16.96
CA PHE A 161 14.11 10.18 17.29
C PHE A 161 13.67 9.97 18.74
N SER A 162 13.52 8.71 19.17
CA SER A 162 13.17 8.33 20.55
C SER A 162 13.71 6.93 20.87
N PRO A 163 14.48 6.78 21.96
CA PRO A 163 14.94 5.48 22.43
C PRO A 163 13.79 4.49 22.70
N GLU A 164 12.65 4.97 23.19
CA GLU A 164 11.46 4.15 23.43
C GLU A 164 10.88 3.62 22.13
N LEU A 165 10.79 4.45 21.08
CA LEU A 165 10.32 4.05 19.77
C LEU A 165 11.27 3.02 19.12
N GLY A 166 12.59 3.23 19.25
CA GLY A 166 13.58 2.27 18.77
C GLY A 166 13.51 0.94 19.50
N ALA A 167 13.36 0.94 20.81
CA ALA A 167 13.18 -0.26 21.62
C ALA A 167 11.89 -1.00 21.27
N PHE A 168 10.81 -0.26 21.01
CA PHE A 168 9.53 -0.81 20.57
C PHE A 168 9.65 -1.50 19.20
N ALA A 169 10.24 -0.83 18.21
CA ALA A 169 10.47 -1.41 16.89
C ALA A 169 11.34 -2.67 16.98
N LYS A 170 12.44 -2.62 17.77
CA LYS A 170 13.27 -3.80 17.99
C LYS A 170 12.48 -4.96 18.58
N ARG A 171 11.60 -4.71 19.57
CA ARG A 171 10.74 -5.74 20.16
C ARG A 171 9.81 -6.38 19.11
N ALA A 172 9.29 -5.59 18.16
CA ALA A 172 8.42 -6.11 17.11
C ALA A 172 9.16 -7.10 16.19
N PHE A 173 10.41 -6.81 15.84
CA PHE A 173 11.25 -7.73 15.09
C PHE A 173 11.65 -8.96 15.91
N ASP A 174 12.10 -8.79 17.13
CA ASP A 174 12.57 -9.90 18.00
C ASP A 174 11.44 -10.90 18.33
N ASN A 175 10.20 -10.43 18.42
CA ASN A 175 9.03 -11.27 18.75
C ASN A 175 8.22 -11.71 17.53
N ASN A 176 8.78 -11.59 16.31
CA ASN A 176 8.15 -12.05 15.07
C ASN A 176 6.72 -11.47 14.85
N TRP A 177 6.53 -10.17 15.10
CA TRP A 177 5.25 -9.53 14.85
C TRP A 177 4.97 -9.31 13.37
N ILE A 178 5.97 -9.49 12.51
CA ILE A 178 5.97 -9.05 11.11
C ILE A 178 5.97 -10.29 10.19
N ASP A 179 4.91 -10.44 9.42
CA ASP A 179 4.83 -11.34 8.29
C ASP A 179 5.26 -10.58 7.03
N ALA A 180 6.53 -10.71 6.63
CA ALA A 180 7.14 -9.92 5.58
C ALA A 180 7.22 -10.63 4.21
N GLU A 181 7.27 -11.97 4.19
CA GLU A 181 7.52 -12.76 2.99
C GLU A 181 6.40 -12.64 1.96
N GLN A 182 6.75 -12.50 0.70
CA GLN A 182 5.81 -12.60 -0.42
C GLN A 182 5.53 -14.07 -0.73
N ARG A 183 4.26 -14.46 -0.86
CA ARG A 183 3.86 -15.82 -1.19
C ARG A 183 2.46 -15.88 -1.78
N ASP A 184 2.16 -16.96 -2.47
CA ASP A 184 0.82 -17.25 -2.99
C ASP A 184 -0.22 -17.28 -1.86
N GLY A 185 -1.42 -16.77 -2.16
CA GLY A 185 -2.52 -16.71 -1.20
C GLY A 185 -2.38 -15.60 -0.15
N LYS A 186 -1.27 -14.85 -0.14
CA LYS A 186 -1.10 -13.72 0.76
C LYS A 186 -1.79 -12.47 0.20
N ARG A 187 -2.43 -11.71 1.10
CA ARG A 187 -3.07 -10.45 0.76
C ARG A 187 -2.02 -9.40 0.37
N GLY A 188 -2.32 -8.62 -0.67
CA GLY A 188 -1.49 -7.48 -1.09
C GLY A 188 -1.54 -6.30 -0.14
N GLY A 189 -0.57 -5.40 -0.30
CA GLY A 189 -0.39 -4.22 0.53
C GLY A 189 0.32 -4.51 1.85
N ALA A 190 0.18 -3.59 2.81
CA ALA A 190 0.65 -3.74 4.17
C ALA A 190 -0.42 -3.24 5.14
N PHE A 191 -0.40 -3.70 6.37
CA PHE A 191 -1.23 -3.17 7.46
C PHE A 191 -0.69 -3.58 8.82
N CYS A 192 -0.98 -2.78 9.81
CA CYS A 192 -0.79 -3.10 11.22
C CYS A 192 -2.12 -3.33 11.90
N MET A 193 -2.19 -4.33 12.78
CA MET A 193 -3.37 -4.63 13.59
C MET A 193 -2.97 -4.84 15.04
N GLY A 194 -3.53 -4.02 15.94
CA GLY A 194 -3.34 -4.16 17.38
C GLY A 194 -4.03 -5.39 17.94
N VAL A 195 -3.35 -6.09 18.85
CA VAL A 195 -3.88 -7.23 19.63
C VAL A 195 -3.93 -6.81 21.09
N ALA A 196 -4.97 -6.08 21.46
CA ALA A 196 -5.09 -5.42 22.76
C ALA A 196 -4.93 -6.36 23.96
N GLY A 197 -5.39 -7.61 23.85
CA GLY A 197 -5.31 -8.61 24.93
C GLY A 197 -3.90 -8.95 25.37
N VAL A 198 -2.91 -8.81 24.49
CA VAL A 198 -1.50 -9.07 24.80
C VAL A 198 -0.63 -7.81 24.67
N LYS A 199 -1.25 -6.66 24.41
CA LYS A 199 -0.57 -5.36 24.20
C LYS A 199 0.54 -5.45 23.15
N GLU A 200 0.23 -6.08 22.05
CA GLU A 200 1.11 -6.27 20.90
C GLU A 200 0.39 -5.91 19.62
N SER A 201 1.11 -5.85 18.53
CA SER A 201 0.57 -5.69 17.18
C SER A 201 1.02 -6.83 16.26
N ARG A 202 0.34 -6.96 15.14
CA ARG A 202 0.75 -7.86 14.05
C ARG A 202 0.76 -7.06 12.76
N ILE A 203 1.87 -7.17 12.04
CA ILE A 203 2.11 -6.45 10.80
C ILE A 203 2.17 -7.45 9.65
N LEU A 204 1.37 -7.19 8.61
CA LEU A 204 1.52 -7.83 7.33
C LEU A 204 2.22 -6.87 6.38
N SER A 205 3.24 -7.33 5.67
CA SER A 205 3.97 -6.60 4.63
C SER A 205 4.27 -7.55 3.47
N ASN A 206 4.62 -7.01 2.31
CA ASN A 206 5.09 -7.75 1.14
C ASN A 206 6.49 -7.23 0.76
N PHE A 207 7.45 -7.48 1.63
CA PHE A 207 8.80 -6.96 1.55
C PHE A 207 9.58 -7.56 0.37
N ASP A 208 10.21 -6.70 -0.45
CA ASP A 208 10.99 -7.08 -1.62
C ASP A 208 12.43 -6.55 -1.60
N GLY A 209 12.82 -5.90 -0.50
CA GLY A 209 14.14 -5.30 -0.35
C GLY A 209 14.28 -3.91 -0.95
N SER A 210 13.26 -3.36 -1.60
CA SER A 210 13.29 -1.97 -2.06
C SER A 210 13.24 -0.98 -0.90
N PHE A 211 13.76 0.22 -1.07
CA PHE A 211 13.66 1.27 -0.06
C PHE A 211 12.21 1.68 0.20
N ASP A 212 11.35 1.58 -0.79
CA ASP A 212 9.91 1.79 -0.65
C ASP A 212 9.30 0.83 0.37
N GLN A 213 9.69 -0.46 0.32
CA GLN A 213 9.23 -1.46 1.28
C GLN A 213 9.87 -1.31 2.66
N VAL A 214 11.10 -0.80 2.75
CA VAL A 214 11.69 -0.38 4.05
C VAL A 214 10.88 0.76 4.66
N SER A 215 10.50 1.76 3.87
CA SER A 215 9.66 2.88 4.30
C SER A 215 8.26 2.41 4.73
N THR A 216 7.65 1.51 3.96
CA THR A 216 6.35 0.90 4.28
C THR A 216 6.42 0.17 5.63
N LEU A 217 7.45 -0.64 5.85
CA LEU A 217 7.64 -1.36 7.11
C LEU A 217 7.81 -0.41 8.30
N ALA A 218 8.57 0.67 8.13
CA ALA A 218 8.69 1.71 9.15
C ALA A 218 7.35 2.40 9.44
N HIS A 219 6.53 2.64 8.42
CA HIS A 219 5.18 3.20 8.55
C HIS A 219 4.27 2.29 9.38
N GLU A 220 4.24 0.99 9.07
CA GLU A 220 3.42 0.03 9.81
C GLU A 220 3.88 -0.12 11.27
N LEU A 221 5.17 -0.07 11.53
CA LEU A 221 5.72 -0.02 12.89
C LEU A 221 5.35 1.24 13.65
N GLY A 222 5.10 2.35 12.94
CA GLY A 222 4.59 3.58 13.51
C GLY A 222 3.12 3.49 13.95
N HIS A 223 2.34 2.56 13.39
CA HIS A 223 0.96 2.27 13.81
C HIS A 223 0.89 1.29 14.98
N ALA A 224 1.94 0.53 15.22
CA ALA A 224 1.95 -0.53 16.21
C ALA A 224 2.07 0.03 17.63
#